data_c6376368966d661810db27a2684263a0
#
_entry.id   c6376368966d661810db27a2684263a0
#
_cell.length_a   1.000
_cell.length_b   1.000
_cell.length_c   1.000
_cell.angle_alpha   90.00
_cell.angle_beta   90.00
_cell.angle_gamma   90.00
#
_symmetry.space_group_name_H-M   'P 1'
#
loop_
_entity.id
_entity.type
_entity.pdbx_description
1 polymer ?
#
loop_
_entity_poly.entity_id
_entity_poly.type
_entity_poly.pdbx_seq_one_letter_code
_entity_poly.pdbx_strand_id
1 'polypeptide(L)'
;MVSAVLFITFFVLLVLNVPISICLGLSSAAAILYSGTSLTIVATNIYSGISKFLLLAIPFFVLSGNIMAKAGISTRLIRFVNTCVGHRKGGIANVCIIVACFFGAISGSGPATVAALGAVLIPAMVERGGFSAPFATALMATASSIAIVIPPSIAFVVYASITGVSIGDMFMAGIVPGLSLIHI
;
A
#
# COMPACT_ATOMS: atom_id res chain seq x y z
N MET A 1 -33.51 2.61 7.32
CA MET A 1 -33.95 2.42 5.94
C MET A 1 -32.87 2.86 4.93
N VAL A 2 -32.36 4.11 4.98
CA VAL A 2 -31.33 4.63 4.04
C VAL A 2 -30.07 3.75 4.00
N SER A 3 -29.53 3.34 5.16
CA SER A 3 -28.38 2.46 5.26
C SER A 3 -28.62 1.08 4.60
N ALA A 4 -29.85 0.56 4.74
CA ALA A 4 -30.21 -0.71 4.11
C ALA A 4 -30.20 -0.57 2.58
N VAL A 5 -30.74 0.51 2.02
CA VAL A 5 -30.69 0.79 0.58
C VAL A 5 -29.24 0.87 0.09
N LEU A 6 -28.37 1.57 0.84
CA LEU A 6 -26.96 1.69 0.51
C LEU A 6 -26.27 0.32 0.43
N PHE A 7 -26.38 -0.49 1.48
CA PHE A 7 -25.69 -1.79 1.53
C PHE A 7 -26.27 -2.79 0.53
N ILE A 8 -27.61 -2.86 0.40
CA ILE A 8 -28.24 -3.77 -0.56
C ILE A 8 -27.80 -3.42 -1.98
N THR A 9 -27.87 -2.15 -2.36
CA THR A 9 -27.45 -1.71 -3.70
C THR A 9 -25.97 -1.98 -3.94
N PHE A 10 -25.12 -1.72 -2.94
CA PHE A 10 -23.68 -1.98 -3.01
C PHE A 10 -23.39 -3.47 -3.27
N PHE A 11 -23.96 -4.36 -2.45
CA PHE A 11 -23.71 -5.81 -2.59
C PHE A 11 -24.31 -6.38 -3.87
N VAL A 12 -25.47 -5.92 -4.30
CA VAL A 12 -26.07 -6.34 -5.59
C VAL A 12 -25.16 -5.96 -6.75
N LEU A 13 -24.66 -4.73 -6.79
CA LEU A 13 -23.73 -4.30 -7.84
C LEU A 13 -22.40 -5.07 -7.80
N LEU A 14 -21.92 -5.41 -6.62
CA LEU A 14 -20.71 -6.18 -6.44
C LEU A 14 -20.87 -7.62 -6.97
N VAL A 15 -22.01 -8.26 -6.70
CA VAL A 15 -22.33 -9.61 -7.25
C VAL A 15 -22.46 -9.57 -8.77
N LEU A 16 -22.91 -8.46 -9.33
CA LEU A 16 -22.96 -8.23 -10.78
C LEU A 16 -21.59 -7.94 -11.40
N ASN A 17 -20.50 -8.08 -10.63
CA ASN A 17 -19.12 -7.87 -11.07
C ASN A 17 -18.83 -6.43 -11.55
N VAL A 18 -19.54 -5.44 -10.99
CA VAL A 18 -19.28 -4.02 -11.26
C VAL A 18 -18.05 -3.57 -10.48
N PRO A 19 -17.16 -2.73 -11.04
CA PRO A 19 -15.99 -2.21 -10.32
C PRO A 19 -16.38 -1.52 -9.01
N ILE A 20 -15.61 -1.79 -7.93
CA ILE A 20 -15.90 -1.32 -6.56
C ILE A 20 -16.14 0.19 -6.48
N SER A 21 -15.36 0.99 -7.21
CA SER A 21 -15.51 2.45 -7.26
C SER A 21 -16.88 2.89 -7.77
N ILE A 22 -17.40 2.19 -8.78
CA ILE A 22 -18.73 2.44 -9.35
C ILE A 22 -19.81 1.95 -8.37
N CYS A 23 -19.62 0.79 -7.74
CA CYS A 23 -20.53 0.28 -6.70
C CYS A 23 -20.68 1.29 -5.56
N LEU A 24 -19.59 1.86 -5.08
CA LEU A 24 -19.60 2.89 -4.03
C LEU A 24 -20.32 4.16 -4.48
N GLY A 25 -20.05 4.64 -5.69
CA GLY A 25 -20.71 5.84 -6.23
C GLY A 25 -22.20 5.65 -6.43
N LEU A 26 -22.62 4.57 -7.09
CA LEU A 26 -24.03 4.30 -7.38
C LEU A 26 -24.84 3.98 -6.11
N SER A 27 -24.29 3.20 -5.18
CA SER A 27 -24.98 2.91 -3.91
C SER A 27 -25.17 4.15 -3.07
N SER A 28 -24.18 5.04 -3.01
CA SER A 28 -24.29 6.33 -2.33
C SER A 28 -25.34 7.21 -2.99
N ALA A 29 -25.36 7.29 -4.33
CA ALA A 29 -26.35 8.05 -5.07
C ALA A 29 -27.78 7.50 -4.84
N ALA A 30 -27.97 6.18 -4.87
CA ALA A 30 -29.25 5.54 -4.60
C ALA A 30 -29.75 5.83 -3.17
N ALA A 31 -28.85 5.77 -2.18
CA ALA A 31 -29.20 6.07 -0.78
C ALA A 31 -29.59 7.54 -0.58
N ILE A 32 -28.90 8.47 -1.25
CA ILE A 32 -29.17 9.91 -1.21
C ILE A 32 -30.52 10.23 -1.89
N LEU A 33 -30.78 9.64 -3.06
CA LEU A 33 -32.08 9.76 -3.71
C LEU A 33 -33.20 9.24 -2.85
N TYR A 34 -33.03 8.08 -2.21
CA TYR A 34 -34.02 7.52 -1.29
C TYR A 34 -34.26 8.42 -0.07
N SER A 35 -33.27 9.16 0.40
CA SER A 35 -33.40 10.11 1.50
C SER A 35 -34.08 11.41 1.10
N GLY A 36 -34.43 11.63 -0.16
CA GLY A 36 -35.01 12.86 -0.68
C GLY A 36 -34.05 14.03 -0.76
N THR A 37 -32.73 13.77 -0.66
CA THR A 37 -31.70 14.80 -0.71
C THR A 37 -31.21 15.00 -2.17
N SER A 38 -30.77 16.22 -2.48
CA SER A 38 -30.27 16.54 -3.84
C SER A 38 -29.00 15.76 -4.18
N LEU A 39 -28.94 15.23 -5.41
CA LEU A 39 -27.74 14.57 -5.95
C LEU A 39 -26.50 15.47 -6.03
N THR A 40 -26.68 16.79 -5.97
CA THR A 40 -25.57 17.75 -5.93
C THR A 40 -24.62 17.47 -4.75
N ILE A 41 -25.14 16.90 -3.65
CA ILE A 41 -24.33 16.48 -2.51
C ILE A 41 -23.30 15.40 -2.88
N VAL A 42 -23.64 14.51 -3.80
CA VAL A 42 -22.70 13.47 -4.25
C VAL A 42 -21.48 14.13 -4.92
N ALA A 43 -21.76 15.04 -5.86
CA ALA A 43 -20.70 15.74 -6.60
C ALA A 43 -19.82 16.60 -5.68
N THR A 44 -20.43 17.35 -4.76
CA THR A 44 -19.69 18.20 -3.81
C THR A 44 -18.86 17.38 -2.82
N ASN A 45 -19.37 16.25 -2.33
CA ASN A 45 -18.62 15.37 -1.44
C ASN A 45 -17.48 14.66 -2.15
N ILE A 46 -17.67 14.21 -3.39
CA ILE A 46 -16.59 13.64 -4.19
C ILE A 46 -15.50 14.68 -4.39
N TYR A 47 -15.87 15.89 -4.84
CA TYR A 47 -14.91 16.98 -5.06
C TYR A 47 -14.15 17.34 -3.77
N SER A 48 -14.85 17.55 -2.66
CA SER A 48 -14.21 17.88 -1.38
C SER A 48 -13.34 16.75 -0.83
N GLY A 49 -13.73 15.49 -1.13
CA GLY A 49 -12.97 14.30 -0.74
C GLY A 49 -11.62 14.19 -1.46
N ILE A 50 -11.60 14.46 -2.77
CA ILE A 50 -10.37 14.37 -3.58
C ILE A 50 -9.52 15.65 -3.55
N SER A 51 -10.11 16.80 -3.18
CA SER A 51 -9.42 18.09 -3.13
C SER A 51 -8.62 18.34 -1.85
N LYS A 52 -8.48 17.32 -0.99
CA LYS A 52 -7.69 17.45 0.23
C LYS A 52 -6.20 17.56 -0.08
N PHE A 53 -5.54 18.60 0.44
CA PHE A 53 -4.11 18.85 0.25
C PHE A 53 -3.24 17.65 0.65
N LEU A 54 -3.63 16.93 1.69
CA LEU A 54 -2.92 15.75 2.19
C LEU A 54 -2.81 14.63 1.14
N LEU A 55 -3.80 14.49 0.25
CA LEU A 55 -3.79 13.47 -0.80
C LEU A 55 -2.75 13.74 -1.89
N LEU A 56 -2.23 14.97 -2.00
CA LEU A 56 -1.11 15.27 -2.91
C LEU A 56 0.16 14.48 -2.56
N ALA A 57 0.32 14.06 -1.33
CA ALA A 57 1.45 13.22 -0.94
C ALA A 57 1.49 11.89 -1.72
N ILE A 58 0.33 11.32 -2.08
CA ILE A 58 0.24 10.02 -2.76
C ILE A 58 0.95 10.02 -4.11
N PRO A 59 0.62 10.91 -5.07
CA PRO A 59 1.30 10.92 -6.37
C PRO A 59 2.80 11.22 -6.23
N PHE A 60 3.23 12.02 -5.26
CA PHE A 60 4.65 12.28 -5.04
C PHE A 60 5.39 11.04 -4.49
N PHE A 61 4.80 10.27 -3.58
CA PHE A 61 5.38 9.01 -3.12
C PHE A 61 5.46 7.98 -4.26
N VAL A 62 4.41 7.84 -5.06
CA VAL A 62 4.41 6.95 -6.23
C VAL A 62 5.48 7.38 -7.24
N LEU A 63 5.60 8.67 -7.51
CA LEU A 63 6.63 9.21 -8.40
C LEU A 63 8.04 8.94 -7.86
N SER A 64 8.28 9.20 -6.58
CA SER A 64 9.56 8.94 -5.91
C SER A 64 9.95 7.45 -6.02
N GLY A 65 9.03 6.53 -5.72
CA GLY A 65 9.26 5.10 -5.84
C GLY A 65 9.59 4.67 -7.27
N ASN A 66 8.88 5.21 -8.26
CA ASN A 66 9.15 4.93 -9.68
C ASN A 66 10.50 5.47 -10.15
N ILE A 67 10.88 6.68 -9.73
CA ILE A 67 12.20 7.25 -10.03
C ILE A 67 13.30 6.37 -9.44
N MET A 68 13.17 5.97 -8.18
CA MET A 68 14.14 5.10 -7.52
C MET A 68 14.31 3.75 -8.24
N ALA A 69 13.20 3.13 -8.63
CA ALA A 69 13.23 1.86 -9.36
C ALA A 69 13.98 2.01 -10.69
N LYS A 70 13.67 3.05 -11.48
CA LYS A 70 14.29 3.32 -12.78
C LYS A 70 15.74 3.80 -12.67
N ALA A 71 16.08 4.54 -11.64
CA ALA A 71 17.45 5.02 -11.39
C ALA A 71 18.42 3.93 -10.92
N GLY A 72 17.96 2.67 -10.78
CA GLY A 72 18.80 1.55 -10.33
C GLY A 72 19.18 1.60 -8.85
N ILE A 73 18.52 2.43 -8.06
CA ILE A 73 18.74 2.54 -6.61
C ILE A 73 18.37 1.21 -5.93
N SER A 74 17.29 0.56 -6.38
CA SER A 74 16.88 -0.76 -5.88
C SER A 74 18.01 -1.79 -5.99
N THR A 75 18.69 -1.86 -7.15
CA THR A 75 19.80 -2.79 -7.36
C THR A 75 21.01 -2.47 -6.48
N ARG A 76 21.32 -1.19 -6.30
CA ARG A 76 22.43 -0.76 -5.42
C ARG A 76 22.12 -1.05 -3.95
N LEU A 77 20.86 -0.84 -3.53
CA LEU A 77 20.41 -1.15 -2.19
C LEU A 77 20.49 -2.66 -1.90
N ILE A 78 20.04 -3.50 -2.85
CA ILE A 78 20.16 -4.95 -2.76
C ILE A 78 21.65 -5.37 -2.59
N ARG A 79 22.54 -4.81 -3.39
CA ARG A 79 23.98 -5.10 -3.27
C ARG A 79 24.54 -4.70 -1.92
N PHE A 80 24.24 -3.49 -1.46
CA PHE A 80 24.65 -2.99 -0.16
C PHE A 80 24.21 -3.89 0.99
N VAL A 81 22.91 -4.19 1.07
CA VAL A 81 22.36 -5.05 2.12
C VAL A 81 22.91 -6.48 2.02
N ASN A 82 23.08 -7.00 0.80
CA ASN A 82 23.66 -8.32 0.59
C ASN A 82 25.11 -8.40 1.11
N THR A 83 25.88 -7.35 0.95
CA THR A 83 27.24 -7.27 1.51
C THR A 83 27.23 -7.29 3.04
N CYS A 84 26.24 -6.64 3.66
CA CYS A 84 26.14 -6.56 5.12
C CYS A 84 25.63 -7.85 5.77
N VAL A 85 24.60 -8.48 5.21
CA VAL A 85 23.89 -9.60 5.85
C VAL A 85 23.80 -10.86 5.01
N GLY A 86 24.14 -10.82 3.74
CA GLY A 86 24.01 -11.94 2.80
C GLY A 86 24.82 -13.18 3.16
N HIS A 87 25.88 -13.03 3.94
CA HIS A 87 26.74 -14.13 4.41
C HIS A 87 26.16 -14.91 5.59
N ARG A 88 25.04 -14.45 6.18
CA ARG A 88 24.40 -15.12 7.33
C ARG A 88 23.47 -16.26 6.87
N LYS A 89 23.12 -17.16 7.79
CA LYS A 89 22.10 -18.18 7.55
C LYS A 89 20.79 -17.50 7.12
N GLY A 90 20.20 -17.98 6.02
CA GLY A 90 19.05 -17.34 5.41
C GLY A 90 19.39 -16.15 4.48
N GLY A 91 20.65 -15.79 4.35
CA GLY A 91 21.28 -14.74 3.53
C GLY A 91 20.33 -13.91 2.68
N ILE A 92 19.98 -14.41 1.50
CA ILE A 92 19.19 -13.63 0.53
C ILE A 92 17.74 -13.40 0.97
N ALA A 93 17.16 -14.27 1.84
CA ALA A 93 15.84 -14.04 2.42
C ALA A 93 15.87 -12.86 3.41
N ASN A 94 16.91 -12.76 4.24
CA ASN A 94 17.11 -11.61 5.12
C ASN A 94 17.33 -10.32 4.32
N VAL A 95 18.08 -10.42 3.22
CA VAL A 95 18.26 -9.29 2.27
C VAL A 95 16.90 -8.84 1.73
N CYS A 96 16.02 -9.76 1.35
CA CYS A 96 14.68 -9.44 0.85
C CYS A 96 13.88 -8.62 1.86
N ILE A 97 13.83 -9.04 3.13
CA ILE A 97 13.08 -8.33 4.18
C ILE A 97 13.66 -6.93 4.42
N ILE A 98 14.97 -6.83 4.59
CA ILE A 98 15.63 -5.55 4.89
C ILE A 98 15.48 -4.57 3.72
N VAL A 99 15.69 -5.03 2.48
CA VAL A 99 15.53 -4.18 1.30
C VAL A 99 14.08 -3.75 1.11
N ALA A 100 13.11 -4.65 1.34
CA ALA A 100 11.69 -4.32 1.28
C ALA A 100 11.32 -3.26 2.32
N CYS A 101 11.89 -3.33 3.53
CA CYS A 101 11.71 -2.34 4.58
C CYS A 101 12.23 -0.96 4.15
N PHE A 102 13.48 -0.87 3.67
CA PHE A 102 14.06 0.40 3.21
C PHE A 102 13.34 0.98 2.01
N PHE A 103 13.04 0.15 1.02
CA PHE A 103 12.32 0.61 -0.17
C PHE A 103 10.89 1.01 0.16
N GLY A 104 10.25 0.24 1.03
CA GLY A 104 8.92 0.52 1.54
C GLY A 104 8.84 1.85 2.27
N ALA A 105 9.82 2.14 3.15
CA ALA A 105 9.92 3.42 3.85
C ALA A 105 10.10 4.65 2.93
N ILE A 106 10.38 4.45 1.65
CA ILE A 106 10.48 5.55 0.69
C ILE A 106 9.25 5.60 -0.22
N SER A 107 8.77 4.41 -0.68
CA SER A 107 7.63 4.33 -1.59
C SER A 107 6.28 4.47 -0.89
N GLY A 108 6.20 4.08 0.39
CA GLY A 108 4.96 4.04 1.16
C GLY A 108 3.90 3.06 0.64
N SER A 109 4.28 2.16 -0.28
CA SER A 109 3.36 1.29 -1.02
C SER A 109 3.87 -0.14 -1.11
N GLY A 110 3.12 -1.10 -0.55
CA GLY A 110 3.42 -2.53 -0.65
C GLY A 110 3.45 -3.04 -2.09
N PRO A 111 2.39 -2.83 -2.89
CA PRO A 111 2.39 -3.25 -4.30
C PRO A 111 3.53 -2.67 -5.13
N ALA A 112 3.88 -1.39 -4.94
CA ALA A 112 5.02 -0.79 -5.63
C ALA A 112 6.34 -1.43 -5.20
N THR A 113 6.50 -1.79 -3.93
CA THR A 113 7.66 -2.50 -3.40
C THR A 113 7.80 -3.89 -4.04
N VAL A 114 6.70 -4.66 -4.14
CA VAL A 114 6.71 -5.97 -4.82
C VAL A 114 7.08 -5.82 -6.30
N ALA A 115 6.51 -4.86 -7.00
CA ALA A 115 6.78 -4.64 -8.42
C ALA A 115 8.25 -4.26 -8.67
N ALA A 116 8.82 -3.40 -7.83
CA ALA A 116 10.20 -2.93 -7.99
C ALA A 116 11.26 -3.96 -7.58
N LEU A 117 11.02 -4.72 -6.52
CA LEU A 117 12.02 -5.62 -5.92
C LEU A 117 11.79 -7.09 -6.30
N GLY A 118 10.53 -7.50 -6.50
CA GLY A 118 10.16 -8.89 -6.75
C GLY A 118 10.80 -9.45 -8.02
N ALA A 119 10.89 -8.66 -9.09
CA ALA A 119 11.51 -9.08 -10.34
C ALA A 119 13.01 -9.45 -10.19
N VAL A 120 13.68 -8.91 -9.17
CA VAL A 120 15.11 -9.18 -8.92
C VAL A 120 15.29 -10.18 -7.78
N LEU A 121 14.56 -10.01 -6.68
CA LEU A 121 14.78 -10.81 -5.47
C LEU A 121 14.14 -12.20 -5.53
N ILE A 122 12.98 -12.37 -6.18
CA ILE A 122 12.35 -13.69 -6.27
C ILE A 122 13.22 -14.67 -7.06
N PRO A 123 13.69 -14.36 -8.29
CA PRO A 123 14.63 -15.23 -9.00
C PRO A 123 15.91 -15.48 -8.21
N ALA A 124 16.46 -14.45 -7.58
CA ALA A 124 17.69 -14.59 -6.82
C ALA A 124 17.54 -15.50 -5.59
N MET A 125 16.37 -15.49 -4.91
CA MET A 125 16.07 -16.41 -3.82
C MET A 125 15.96 -17.85 -4.31
N VAL A 126 15.37 -18.08 -5.47
CA VAL A 126 15.22 -19.41 -6.05
C VAL A 126 16.57 -19.95 -6.55
N GLU A 127 17.28 -19.18 -7.38
CA GLU A 127 18.48 -19.65 -8.07
C GLU A 127 19.71 -19.71 -7.15
N ARG A 128 19.89 -18.73 -6.28
CA ARG A 128 21.08 -18.60 -5.42
C ARG A 128 20.80 -19.02 -3.98
N GLY A 129 19.57 -18.83 -3.50
CA GLY A 129 19.18 -19.16 -2.13
C GLY A 129 18.68 -20.58 -1.96
N GLY A 130 18.36 -21.29 -3.06
CA GLY A 130 17.78 -22.63 -3.01
C GLY A 130 16.35 -22.69 -2.45
N PHE A 131 15.67 -21.54 -2.37
CA PHE A 131 14.28 -21.48 -1.87
C PHE A 131 13.30 -21.91 -2.95
N SER A 132 12.19 -22.51 -2.56
CA SER A 132 11.10 -22.81 -3.51
C SER A 132 10.46 -21.49 -4.01
N ALA A 133 9.99 -21.47 -5.26
CA ALA A 133 9.35 -20.29 -5.84
C ALA A 133 8.11 -19.82 -5.05
N PRO A 134 7.23 -20.71 -4.55
CA PRO A 134 6.12 -20.30 -3.68
C PRO A 134 6.59 -19.61 -2.38
N PHE A 135 7.64 -20.13 -1.74
CA PHE A 135 8.20 -19.50 -0.54
C PHE A 135 8.79 -18.13 -0.84
N ALA A 136 9.60 -18.00 -1.90
CA ALA A 136 10.20 -16.73 -2.29
C ALA A 136 9.15 -15.66 -2.60
N THR A 137 8.08 -16.04 -3.29
CA THR A 137 6.96 -15.15 -3.61
C THR A 137 6.18 -14.75 -2.38
N ALA A 138 5.87 -15.70 -1.50
CA ALA A 138 5.18 -15.44 -0.23
C ALA A 138 6.00 -14.52 0.68
N LEU A 139 7.31 -14.77 0.80
CA LEU A 139 8.21 -13.92 1.58
C LEU A 139 8.26 -12.49 1.03
N MET A 140 8.36 -12.32 -0.29
CA MET A 140 8.35 -10.99 -0.91
C MET A 140 7.02 -10.25 -0.67
N ALA A 141 5.89 -10.95 -0.79
CA ALA A 141 4.57 -10.39 -0.54
C ALA A 141 4.43 -9.96 0.93
N THR A 142 4.84 -10.82 1.89
CA THR A 142 4.79 -10.52 3.32
C THR A 142 5.75 -9.39 3.69
N ALA A 143 6.99 -9.40 3.19
CA ALA A 143 7.96 -8.35 3.45
C ALA A 143 7.48 -6.98 2.93
N SER A 144 6.75 -6.95 1.79
CA SER A 144 6.21 -5.72 1.25
C SER A 144 5.08 -5.11 2.09
N SER A 145 4.41 -5.90 2.94
CA SER A 145 3.38 -5.38 3.84
C SER A 145 3.96 -4.42 4.89
N ILE A 146 5.24 -4.58 5.22
CA ILE A 146 5.97 -3.67 6.10
C ILE A 146 5.95 -2.24 5.54
N ALA A 147 6.01 -2.08 4.22
CA ALA A 147 5.94 -0.79 3.55
C ALA A 147 4.63 -0.01 3.79
N ILE A 148 3.57 -0.70 4.19
CA ILE A 148 2.28 -0.08 4.49
C ILE A 148 2.25 0.47 5.92
N VAL A 149 3.06 -0.10 6.81
CA VAL A 149 3.06 0.23 8.25
C VAL A 149 4.22 1.14 8.63
N ILE A 150 5.42 0.95 8.04
CA ILE A 150 6.56 1.82 8.31
C ILE A 150 6.37 3.18 7.61
N PRO A 151 6.51 4.29 8.36
CA PRO A 151 6.42 5.63 7.77
C PRO A 151 7.56 5.93 6.79
N PRO A 152 7.26 6.72 5.73
CA PRO A 152 5.96 7.27 5.38
C PRO A 152 5.05 6.23 4.69
N SER A 153 3.76 6.26 4.99
CA SER A 153 2.77 5.30 4.50
C SER A 153 1.63 6.01 3.78
N ILE A 154 1.33 5.57 2.56
CA ILE A 154 0.17 6.07 1.79
C ILE A 154 -1.14 5.77 2.54
N ALA A 155 -1.26 4.59 3.16
CA ALA A 155 -2.45 4.22 3.93
C ALA A 155 -2.70 5.17 5.10
N PHE A 156 -1.66 5.58 5.83
CA PHE A 156 -1.78 6.54 6.92
C PHE A 156 -2.17 7.94 6.43
N VAL A 157 -1.64 8.37 5.28
CA VAL A 157 -2.05 9.64 4.65
C VAL A 157 -3.53 9.62 4.30
N VAL A 158 -4.02 8.54 3.68
CA VAL A 158 -5.45 8.40 3.34
C VAL A 158 -6.29 8.39 4.61
N TYR A 159 -5.92 7.60 5.61
CA TYR A 159 -6.65 7.54 6.88
C TYR A 159 -6.72 8.91 7.57
N ALA A 160 -5.57 9.59 7.69
CA ALA A 160 -5.50 10.93 8.28
C ALA A 160 -6.34 11.95 7.51
N SER A 161 -6.39 11.85 6.17
CA SER A 161 -7.20 12.74 5.34
C SER A 161 -8.70 12.57 5.58
N ILE A 162 -9.16 11.38 5.96
CA ILE A 162 -10.56 11.08 6.22
C ILE A 162 -10.94 11.44 7.65
N THR A 163 -10.11 11.07 8.62
CA THR A 163 -10.39 11.20 10.06
C THR A 163 -10.02 12.57 10.64
N GLY A 164 -9.17 13.34 9.95
CA GLY A 164 -8.65 14.62 10.45
C GLY A 164 -7.55 14.47 11.52
N VAL A 165 -7.06 13.25 11.78
CA VAL A 165 -5.94 13.01 12.70
C VAL A 165 -4.63 13.51 12.08
N SER A 166 -3.69 13.96 12.92
CA SER A 166 -2.36 14.39 12.47
C SER A 166 -1.61 13.24 11.77
N ILE A 167 -1.08 13.51 10.57
CA ILE A 167 -0.22 12.55 9.85
C ILE A 167 1.03 12.23 10.65
N GLY A 168 1.61 13.24 11.33
CA GLY A 168 2.78 13.06 12.17
C GLY A 168 2.53 12.04 13.28
N ASP A 169 1.40 12.15 13.97
CA ASP A 169 1.03 11.22 15.03
C ASP A 169 0.77 9.81 14.49
N MET A 170 0.14 9.70 13.32
CA MET A 170 -0.04 8.42 12.63
C MET A 170 1.29 7.77 12.26
N PHE A 171 2.25 8.55 11.78
CA PHE A 171 3.58 8.04 11.45
C PHE A 171 4.32 7.59 12.72
N MET A 172 4.28 8.35 13.79
CA MET A 172 4.87 7.95 15.06
C MET A 172 4.25 6.66 15.60
N ALA A 173 2.93 6.53 15.55
CA ALA A 173 2.22 5.33 15.96
C ALA A 173 2.58 4.10 15.12
N GLY A 174 2.93 4.26 13.84
CA GLY A 174 3.30 3.18 12.93
C GLY A 174 4.70 2.60 13.15
N ILE A 175 5.61 3.33 13.82
CA ILE A 175 7.01 2.88 14.00
C ILE A 175 7.07 1.58 14.81
N VAL A 176 6.41 1.52 15.96
CA VAL A 176 6.48 0.35 16.85
C VAL A 176 5.91 -0.91 16.20
N PRO A 177 4.67 -0.91 15.65
CA PRO A 177 4.14 -2.09 14.98
C PRO A 177 4.93 -2.43 13.70
N GLY A 178 5.46 -1.45 12.97
CA GLY A 178 6.30 -1.69 11.80
C GLY A 178 7.60 -2.42 12.15
N LEU A 179 8.29 -2.01 13.20
CA LEU A 179 9.47 -2.71 13.70
C LEU A 179 9.16 -4.10 14.25
N SER A 180 8.00 -4.28 14.88
CA SER A 180 7.54 -5.60 15.34
C SER A 180 7.34 -6.57 14.18
N LEU A 181 6.79 -6.12 13.05
CA LEU A 181 6.64 -6.94 11.84
C LEU A 181 7.98 -7.38 11.22
N ILE A 182 9.03 -6.56 11.35
CA ILE A 182 10.38 -6.96 10.89
C ILE A 182 10.92 -8.09 11.75
N HIS A 183 10.61 -8.09 13.04
CA HIS A 183 11.09 -9.11 13.98
C HIS A 183 10.44 -10.47 13.75
N ILE A 184 9.15 -10.49 13.38
CA ILE A 184 8.38 -11.70 13.10
C ILE A 184 8.80 -12.31 11.77
#